data_2a5963852fea5073cc411b25a8b02ce4
#
_entry.id   2a5963852fea5073cc411b25a8b02ce4
#
_cell.length_a   1.000
_cell.length_b   1.000
_cell.length_c   1.000
_cell.angle_alpha   90.00
_cell.angle_beta   90.00
_cell.angle_gamma   90.00
#
_symmetry.space_group_name_H-M   'P 1'
#
loop_
_entity.id
_entity.type
_entity.pdbx_description
1 polymer ?
#
loop_
_entity_poly.entity_id
_entity_poly.type
_entity_poly.pdbx_seq_one_letter_code
_entity_poly.pdbx_strand_id
1 'polypeptide(L)'
;MNLAFNIKIFSKINLLIAVLFLLNLGCKKDETFVETDVITNLDTDDTAISLEGELQISDFVWEGLNTFYYWQEEVLNLDDSKRSDEKSYAQFIESNSEPEAFFESLNHQDDRFSWIQDDYEELENRLQGIYASNGVEFGLTYACTDCKEIVGYVKYILENSNASDKKINRGDFFNGVNGVDLTISNYRNLLFGNELTYTLNMARIGENGFESSGVEIELTKEEEFETNPIQVNKTFDTSAGKVGYLMYNQFVIDKNKELNQVFGDFKNEGITELVLDLRYNGGGSIRMCIELASMITGQYVGEVFSQEQWNGKLTEYLEDRYGVESLQ
;
A
#
# COMPACT_ATOMS: atom_id res chain seq x y z
N MET A 1 8.98 -4.74 0.40
CA MET A 1 7.93 -5.21 1.32
C MET A 1 7.45 -4.01 2.10
N ASN A 2 6.19 -3.64 2.00
CA ASN A 2 5.67 -2.49 2.74
C ASN A 2 5.27 -2.97 4.13
N LEU A 3 5.95 -2.52 5.16
CA LEU A 3 5.52 -2.71 6.54
C LEU A 3 4.58 -1.55 6.89
N ALA A 4 3.29 -1.84 7.01
CA ALA A 4 2.31 -0.88 7.48
C ALA A 4 1.94 -1.22 8.92
N PHE A 5 2.09 -0.26 9.84
CA PHE A 5 1.72 -0.40 11.25
C PHE A 5 0.47 0.43 11.54
N ASN A 6 -0.40 -0.12 12.33
CA ASN A 6 -1.69 0.48 12.63
C ASN A 6 -1.95 0.55 14.13
N ILE A 7 -2.36 1.69 14.64
CA ILE A 7 -2.50 1.94 16.06
C ILE A 7 -3.87 2.53 16.41
N LYS A 8 -4.68 1.75 17.11
CA LYS A 8 -5.86 2.27 17.83
C LYS A 8 -5.86 1.78 19.26
N ILE A 9 -5.85 2.69 20.20
CA ILE A 9 -5.90 2.37 21.63
C ILE A 9 -7.33 1.99 22.02
N PHE A 10 -7.54 0.76 22.44
CA PHE A 10 -8.75 0.36 23.15
C PHE A 10 -8.45 0.08 24.63
N SER A 11 -9.20 0.79 25.46
CA SER A 11 -9.32 0.55 26.91
C SER A 11 -9.87 -0.86 27.15
N LYS A 12 -9.02 -1.71 27.70
CA LYS A 12 -9.29 -3.01 28.31
C LYS A 12 -9.73 -4.16 27.39
N ILE A 13 -8.88 -5.21 27.45
CA ILE A 13 -9.12 -6.60 27.06
C ILE A 13 -8.71 -6.95 25.64
N ASN A 14 -7.60 -7.70 25.58
CA ASN A 14 -7.05 -8.46 24.46
C ASN A 14 -6.59 -7.64 23.25
N LEU A 15 -5.35 -7.16 23.34
CA LEU A 15 -4.59 -6.70 22.19
C LEU A 15 -4.28 -7.92 21.30
N LEU A 16 -5.13 -8.15 20.31
CA LEU A 16 -4.84 -9.09 19.24
C LEU A 16 -4.06 -8.30 18.18
N ILE A 17 -2.76 -8.49 18.16
CA ILE A 17 -1.91 -7.93 17.09
C ILE A 17 -2.20 -8.74 15.83
N ALA A 18 -3.07 -8.23 14.97
CA ALA A 18 -3.22 -8.77 13.63
C ALA A 18 -2.07 -8.26 12.75
N VAL A 19 -0.90 -8.89 12.88
CA VAL A 19 0.10 -8.83 11.82
C VAL A 19 -0.37 -9.79 10.74
N LEU A 20 -0.89 -9.27 9.65
CA LEU A 20 -1.36 -10.09 8.52
C LEU A 20 -0.13 -10.66 7.80
N PHE A 21 0.41 -11.76 8.34
CA PHE A 21 1.35 -12.62 7.62
C PHE A 21 0.55 -13.50 6.66
N LEU A 22 0.56 -13.15 5.40
CA LEU A 22 0.16 -14.08 4.35
C LEU A 22 1.31 -15.04 4.07
N LEU A 23 1.50 -16.00 4.98
CA LEU A 23 2.30 -17.19 4.69
C LEU A 23 1.41 -18.18 3.91
N ASN A 24 1.66 -18.28 2.62
CA ASN A 24 1.10 -19.36 1.81
C ASN A 24 1.86 -20.66 2.05
N LEU A 25 1.31 -21.50 2.91
CA LEU A 25 1.64 -22.90 2.91
C LEU A 25 0.84 -23.59 1.81
N GLY A 26 1.57 -24.32 0.96
CA GLY A 26 1.01 -25.08 -0.15
C GLY A 26 -0.13 -26.00 0.27
N CYS A 27 -1.09 -26.17 -0.63
CA CYS A 27 -2.27 -27.01 -0.49
C CYS A 27 -2.01 -28.37 0.14
N LYS A 28 -2.38 -28.52 1.41
CA LYS A 28 -3.01 -29.71 1.94
C LYS A 28 -4.24 -29.28 2.71
N LYS A 29 -5.37 -29.80 2.25
CA LYS A 29 -6.64 -29.72 2.92
C LYS A 29 -6.48 -30.29 4.32
N ASP A 30 -6.55 -29.44 5.32
CA ASP A 30 -7.28 -29.59 6.57
C ASP A 30 -7.01 -28.33 7.40
N GLU A 31 -8.11 -27.68 7.71
CA GLU A 31 -8.20 -26.46 8.45
C GLU A 31 -7.69 -26.63 9.88
N THR A 32 -6.70 -25.85 10.23
CA THR A 32 -6.70 -25.16 11.53
C THR A 32 -5.91 -23.88 11.32
N PHE A 33 -6.62 -22.77 11.38
CA PHE A 33 -6.06 -21.45 11.64
C PHE A 33 -5.11 -21.57 12.81
N VAL A 34 -3.81 -21.45 12.59
CA VAL A 34 -2.86 -21.24 13.67
C VAL A 34 -2.84 -19.74 13.91
N GLU A 35 -3.92 -19.27 14.54
CA GLU A 35 -3.99 -17.99 15.18
C GLU A 35 -3.03 -17.98 16.38
N THR A 36 -2.23 -16.95 16.49
CA THR A 36 -1.69 -16.39 17.74
C THR A 36 -0.49 -17.02 18.45
N ASP A 37 -0.03 -18.22 18.14
CA ASP A 37 1.10 -18.80 18.90
C ASP A 37 2.50 -18.34 18.45
N VAL A 38 2.59 -17.61 17.32
CA VAL A 38 3.89 -17.27 16.73
C VAL A 38 4.56 -16.07 17.40
N ILE A 39 3.76 -15.17 17.99
CA ILE A 39 4.29 -13.92 18.57
C ILE A 39 4.55 -14.03 20.07
N THR A 40 3.88 -14.98 20.77
CA THR A 40 4.00 -15.12 22.22
C THR A 40 5.21 -15.93 22.69
N ASN A 41 6.01 -16.49 21.77
CA ASN A 41 7.20 -17.30 22.10
C ASN A 41 8.51 -16.76 21.53
N LEU A 42 8.55 -15.56 20.97
CA LEU A 42 9.77 -14.79 21.02
C LEU A 42 9.97 -14.45 22.49
N ASP A 43 11.00 -15.01 23.15
CA ASP A 43 11.41 -14.65 24.51
C ASP A 43 11.66 -13.13 24.56
N THR A 44 10.59 -12.37 24.67
CA THR A 44 10.66 -11.01 25.14
C THR A 44 10.88 -11.15 26.62
N ASP A 45 12.09 -10.86 27.07
CA ASP A 45 12.44 -10.76 28.49
C ASP A 45 11.35 -9.91 29.16
N ASP A 46 10.61 -10.53 30.10
CA ASP A 46 9.31 -10.11 30.63
C ASP A 46 9.45 -8.95 31.64
N THR A 47 10.31 -7.98 31.34
CA THR A 47 10.36 -6.67 32.01
C THR A 47 9.60 -5.64 31.23
N ALA A 48 8.26 -5.82 31.17
CA ALA A 48 7.37 -4.88 30.51
C ALA A 48 7.45 -3.51 31.17
N ILE A 49 8.07 -2.55 30.49
CA ILE A 49 8.00 -1.14 30.87
C ILE A 49 6.55 -0.70 30.68
N SER A 50 5.86 -0.38 31.78
CA SER A 50 4.50 0.13 31.73
C SER A 50 4.54 1.63 31.39
N LEU A 51 4.60 1.93 30.10
CA LEU A 51 4.36 3.26 29.58
C LEU A 51 2.84 3.49 29.46
N GLU A 52 2.36 4.70 29.73
CA GLU A 52 0.93 5.03 29.70
C GLU A 52 0.60 5.98 28.55
N GLY A 53 -0.63 5.88 28.03
CA GLY A 53 -1.15 6.78 27.01
C GLY A 53 -0.42 6.74 25.68
N GLU A 54 -0.09 7.90 25.11
CA GLU A 54 0.57 8.04 23.81
C GLU A 54 1.98 7.42 23.77
N LEU A 55 2.64 7.31 24.92
CA LEU A 55 3.95 6.66 25.00
C LEU A 55 3.90 5.17 24.71
N GLN A 56 2.76 4.50 24.95
CA GLN A 56 2.56 3.11 24.56
C GLN A 56 2.60 2.94 23.04
N ILE A 57 2.17 3.95 22.29
CA ILE A 57 2.19 3.94 20.83
C ILE A 57 3.64 4.00 20.32
N SER A 58 4.44 4.91 20.87
CA SER A 58 5.86 5.01 20.51
C SER A 58 6.64 3.74 20.92
N ASP A 59 6.33 3.16 22.08
CA ASP A 59 6.89 1.86 22.48
C ASP A 59 6.54 0.75 21.48
N PHE A 60 5.26 0.65 21.09
CA PHE A 60 4.81 -0.30 20.08
C PHE A 60 5.49 -0.09 18.72
N VAL A 61 5.68 1.16 18.29
CA VAL A 61 6.42 1.49 17.07
C VAL A 61 7.85 0.97 17.13
N TRP A 62 8.52 1.21 18.26
CA TRP A 62 9.88 0.74 18.46
C TRP A 62 9.96 -0.79 18.45
N GLU A 63 9.09 -1.47 19.21
CA GLU A 63 9.04 -2.94 19.25
C GLU A 63 8.80 -3.55 17.88
N GLY A 64 7.85 -3.00 17.14
CA GLY A 64 7.53 -3.45 15.80
C GLY A 64 8.72 -3.33 14.85
N LEU A 65 9.39 -2.17 14.85
CA LEU A 65 10.58 -1.97 14.01
C LEU A 65 11.77 -2.80 14.49
N ASN A 66 12.02 -2.87 15.79
CA ASN A 66 13.08 -3.70 16.35
C ASN A 66 12.91 -5.19 16.00
N THR A 67 11.66 -5.67 15.90
CA THR A 67 11.37 -7.07 15.61
C THR A 67 11.35 -7.37 14.12
N PHE A 68 10.68 -6.53 13.31
CA PHE A 68 10.31 -6.87 11.93
C PHE A 68 11.02 -6.07 10.86
N TYR A 69 11.71 -4.98 11.21
CA TYR A 69 12.30 -4.09 10.23
C TYR A 69 13.52 -4.69 9.56
N TYR A 70 13.56 -4.67 8.23
CA TYR A 70 14.65 -5.28 7.47
C TYR A 70 16.03 -4.70 7.83
N TRP A 71 16.13 -3.38 8.00
CA TRP A 71 17.38 -2.69 8.38
C TRP A 71 17.56 -2.52 9.89
N GLN A 72 16.90 -3.34 10.71
CA GLN A 72 16.95 -3.22 12.17
C GLN A 72 18.41 -3.16 12.70
N GLU A 73 19.29 -4.01 12.19
CA GLU A 73 20.70 -4.08 12.63
C GLU A 73 21.53 -2.86 12.22
N GLU A 74 21.09 -2.10 11.20
CA GLU A 74 21.80 -0.92 10.69
C GLU A 74 21.33 0.38 11.36
N VAL A 75 20.22 0.35 12.10
CA VAL A 75 19.64 1.51 12.80
C VAL A 75 20.00 1.47 14.27
N LEU A 76 20.96 2.28 14.70
CA LEU A 76 21.46 2.30 16.09
C LEU A 76 20.35 2.46 17.16
N ASN A 77 19.28 3.18 16.84
CA ASN A 77 18.17 3.38 17.76
C ASN A 77 17.23 2.17 17.83
N LEU A 78 17.43 1.16 17.01
CA LEU A 78 16.73 -0.13 17.04
C LEU A 78 17.59 -1.26 17.63
N ASP A 79 18.79 -0.96 18.17
CA ASP A 79 19.64 -1.95 18.82
C ASP A 79 19.00 -2.46 20.12
N ASP A 80 19.07 -3.78 20.37
CA ASP A 80 18.47 -4.45 21.53
C ASP A 80 18.95 -3.91 22.86
N SER A 81 20.20 -3.40 22.90
CA SER A 81 20.76 -2.79 24.10
C SER A 81 19.98 -1.54 24.58
N LYS A 82 19.14 -0.95 23.73
CA LYS A 82 18.26 0.16 24.13
C LYS A 82 17.32 -0.22 25.27
N ARG A 83 16.85 -1.47 25.32
CA ARG A 83 15.99 -1.99 26.39
C ARG A 83 16.75 -2.56 27.59
N SER A 84 18.08 -2.62 27.57
CA SER A 84 18.87 -3.17 28.66
C SER A 84 18.80 -2.38 29.97
N ASP A 85 18.41 -1.10 29.90
CA ASP A 85 18.16 -0.23 31.05
C ASP A 85 16.78 0.43 30.91
N GLU A 86 15.81 -0.01 31.72
CA GLU A 86 14.41 0.43 31.67
C GLU A 86 14.26 1.94 31.79
N LYS A 87 15.06 2.57 32.64
CA LYS A 87 14.95 4.01 32.86
C LYS A 87 15.43 4.80 31.66
N SER A 88 16.55 4.40 31.08
CA SER A 88 17.08 5.03 29.85
C SER A 88 16.17 4.81 28.66
N TYR A 89 15.57 3.63 28.58
CA TYR A 89 14.60 3.33 27.52
C TYR A 89 13.32 4.17 27.68
N ALA A 90 12.75 4.26 28.88
CA ALA A 90 11.58 5.10 29.13
C ALA A 90 11.84 6.56 28.75
N GLN A 91 13.01 7.12 29.11
CA GLN A 91 13.43 8.47 28.73
C GLN A 91 13.56 8.62 27.20
N PHE A 92 14.07 7.58 26.52
CA PHE A 92 14.16 7.56 25.06
C PHE A 92 12.78 7.61 24.41
N ILE A 93 11.81 6.83 24.89
CA ILE A 93 10.42 6.88 24.41
C ILE A 93 9.77 8.22 24.74
N GLU A 94 9.91 8.74 25.97
CA GLU A 94 9.38 10.06 26.37
C GLU A 94 9.88 11.21 25.48
N SER A 95 11.15 11.14 25.06
CA SER A 95 11.73 12.14 24.16
C SER A 95 11.27 12.03 22.71
N ASN A 96 10.49 10.99 22.38
CA ASN A 96 9.95 10.68 21.05
C ASN A 96 8.45 10.34 21.15
N SER A 97 7.67 11.22 21.76
CA SER A 97 6.25 11.00 22.07
C SER A 97 5.32 11.10 20.85
N GLU A 98 5.78 11.69 19.74
CA GLU A 98 5.00 11.80 18.50
C GLU A 98 5.25 10.57 17.62
N PRO A 99 4.32 9.60 17.56
CA PRO A 99 4.56 8.28 16.96
C PRO A 99 5.00 8.30 15.50
N GLU A 100 4.40 9.16 14.67
CA GLU A 100 4.73 9.26 13.25
C GLU A 100 6.14 9.82 13.04
N ALA A 101 6.48 10.89 13.76
CA ALA A 101 7.82 11.48 13.70
C ALA A 101 8.86 10.51 14.26
N PHE A 102 8.51 9.76 15.30
CA PHE A 102 9.38 8.73 15.86
C PHE A 102 9.61 7.60 14.87
N PHE A 103 8.55 7.08 14.25
CA PHE A 103 8.65 6.07 13.19
C PHE A 103 9.58 6.54 12.06
N GLU A 104 9.38 7.75 11.55
CA GLU A 104 10.23 8.32 10.49
C GLU A 104 11.70 8.43 10.92
N SER A 105 11.97 8.76 12.19
CA SER A 105 13.32 8.87 12.73
C SER A 105 14.07 7.54 12.85
N LEU A 106 13.33 6.43 12.85
CA LEU A 106 13.86 5.07 12.92
C LEU A 106 14.01 4.41 11.56
N ASN A 107 13.58 5.06 10.48
CA ASN A 107 13.72 4.52 9.15
C ASN A 107 15.16 4.65 8.62
N HIS A 108 15.64 3.59 7.96
CA HIS A 108 16.91 3.60 7.27
C HIS A 108 16.85 4.53 6.05
N GLN A 109 17.97 5.19 5.73
CA GLN A 109 18.05 6.16 4.62
C GLN A 109 17.69 5.57 3.24
N ASP A 110 17.87 4.28 3.05
CA ASP A 110 17.56 3.58 1.81
C ASP A 110 16.12 3.04 1.77
N ASP A 111 15.40 3.13 2.89
CA ASP A 111 13.99 2.76 2.94
C ASP A 111 13.13 3.77 2.17
N ARG A 112 12.32 3.26 1.26
CA ARG A 112 11.42 4.05 0.41
C ARG A 112 9.97 3.59 0.52
N PHE A 113 9.70 2.58 1.34
CA PHE A 113 8.42 1.87 1.29
C PHE A 113 7.73 1.78 2.63
N SER A 114 8.47 1.89 3.74
CA SER A 114 7.86 1.85 5.07
C SER A 114 7.07 3.12 5.34
N TRP A 115 5.90 2.95 5.92
CA TRP A 115 5.02 4.03 6.32
C TRP A 115 4.17 3.59 7.51
N ILE A 116 3.59 4.55 8.22
CA ILE A 116 2.74 4.33 9.37
C ILE A 116 1.33 4.83 9.09
N GLN A 117 0.32 4.16 9.65
CA GLN A 117 -1.10 4.50 9.56
C GLN A 117 -1.68 4.48 10.97
N ASP A 118 -2.49 5.48 11.30
CA ASP A 118 -3.12 5.65 12.61
C ASP A 118 -4.46 4.92 12.76
N ASP A 119 -5.08 4.50 11.66
CA ASP A 119 -6.33 3.73 11.65
C ASP A 119 -6.15 2.37 10.95
N TYR A 120 -6.25 1.28 11.73
CA TYR A 120 -6.07 -0.06 11.19
C TYR A 120 -7.25 -0.52 10.32
N GLU A 121 -8.48 -0.06 10.61
CA GLU A 121 -9.67 -0.40 9.82
C GLU A 121 -9.55 0.25 8.43
N GLU A 122 -9.07 1.48 8.36
CA GLU A 122 -8.77 2.13 7.09
C GLU A 122 -7.68 1.38 6.32
N LEU A 123 -6.64 0.90 7.01
CA LEU A 123 -5.58 0.10 6.37
C LEU A 123 -6.13 -1.22 5.82
N GLU A 124 -6.90 -1.98 6.61
CA GLU A 124 -7.50 -3.24 6.17
C GLU A 124 -8.41 -3.03 4.96
N ASN A 125 -9.28 -2.03 5.01
CA ASN A 125 -10.14 -1.67 3.90
C ASN A 125 -9.33 -1.31 2.65
N ARG A 126 -8.27 -0.51 2.80
CA ARG A 126 -7.39 -0.13 1.69
C ARG A 126 -6.69 -1.34 1.04
N LEU A 127 -6.27 -2.33 1.85
CA LEU A 127 -5.69 -3.58 1.34
C LEU A 127 -6.72 -4.43 0.58
N GLN A 128 -8.00 -4.30 0.92
CA GLN A 128 -9.13 -4.91 0.20
C GLN A 128 -9.59 -4.07 -1.00
N GLY A 129 -8.97 -2.94 -1.26
CA GLY A 129 -9.34 -2.02 -2.34
C GLY A 129 -10.56 -1.15 -2.03
N ILE A 130 -10.90 -0.99 -0.75
CA ILE A 130 -12.01 -0.15 -0.27
C ILE A 130 -11.43 1.10 0.37
N TYR A 131 -11.76 2.28 -0.15
CA TYR A 131 -11.31 3.57 0.38
C TYR A 131 -12.17 4.72 -0.11
N ALA A 132 -12.08 5.87 0.56
CA ALA A 132 -12.81 7.06 0.15
C ALA A 132 -12.32 7.57 -1.21
N SER A 133 -13.16 7.49 -2.25
CA SER A 133 -12.79 7.87 -3.62
C SER A 133 -13.92 8.54 -4.36
N ASN A 134 -13.59 9.57 -5.15
CA ASN A 134 -14.49 10.11 -6.16
C ASN A 134 -14.27 9.49 -7.55
N GLY A 135 -13.29 8.61 -7.67
CA GLY A 135 -12.96 7.87 -8.88
C GLY A 135 -11.95 8.54 -9.80
N VAL A 136 -11.44 9.72 -9.50
CA VAL A 136 -10.33 10.32 -10.28
C VAL A 136 -9.01 9.81 -9.76
N GLU A 137 -8.36 8.96 -10.53
CA GLU A 137 -6.98 8.56 -10.28
C GLU A 137 -6.02 9.51 -10.99
N PHE A 138 -5.13 10.13 -10.24
CA PHE A 138 -4.26 11.18 -10.76
C PHE A 138 -2.81 11.05 -10.29
N GLY A 139 -1.94 11.77 -10.94
CA GLY A 139 -0.58 12.04 -10.47
C GLY A 139 -0.38 13.53 -10.30
N LEU A 140 0.65 13.86 -9.52
CA LEU A 140 1.04 15.24 -9.24
C LEU A 140 2.45 15.49 -9.75
N THR A 141 2.69 16.70 -10.24
CA THR A 141 4.01 17.17 -10.64
C THR A 141 4.15 18.66 -10.39
N TYR A 142 5.36 19.16 -10.36
CA TYR A 142 5.59 20.61 -10.38
C TYR A 142 5.14 21.20 -11.72
N ALA A 143 4.52 22.36 -11.68
CA ALA A 143 4.08 23.07 -12.88
C ALA A 143 5.26 23.58 -13.72
N CYS A 144 6.42 23.79 -13.11
CA CYS A 144 7.67 24.19 -13.77
C CYS A 144 8.89 23.72 -12.94
N THR A 145 10.12 23.84 -13.47
CA THR A 145 11.35 23.32 -12.85
C THR A 145 11.62 24.08 -11.60
N ASP A 146 11.48 25.09 -11.16
CA ASP A 146 11.88 25.75 -9.89
C ASP A 146 10.69 26.47 -9.21
N CYS A 147 9.46 26.05 -9.53
CA CYS A 147 8.27 26.64 -8.94
C CYS A 147 7.73 25.80 -7.77
N LYS A 148 6.80 26.39 -7.02
CA LYS A 148 6.10 25.73 -5.93
C LYS A 148 4.71 25.26 -6.31
N GLU A 149 4.26 25.65 -7.48
CA GLU A 149 2.96 25.32 -8.04
C GLU A 149 2.92 23.86 -8.45
N ILE A 150 1.82 23.20 -8.10
CA ILE A 150 1.56 21.79 -8.40
C ILE A 150 0.46 21.70 -9.47
N VAL A 151 0.66 20.78 -10.39
CA VAL A 151 -0.34 20.39 -11.38
C VAL A 151 -0.67 18.92 -11.21
N GLY A 152 -1.95 18.62 -11.17
CA GLY A 152 -2.45 17.25 -11.26
C GLY A 152 -2.74 16.86 -12.70
N TYR A 153 -2.49 15.60 -13.02
CA TYR A 153 -2.88 15.00 -14.30
C TYR A 153 -3.68 13.72 -14.07
N VAL A 154 -4.77 13.57 -14.80
CA VAL A 154 -5.66 12.41 -14.69
C VAL A 154 -5.03 11.21 -15.36
N LYS A 155 -4.81 10.13 -14.60
CA LYS A 155 -4.29 8.84 -15.08
C LYS A 155 -5.41 8.00 -15.70
N TYR A 156 -6.51 7.85 -14.97
CA TYR A 156 -7.72 7.13 -15.40
C TYR A 156 -8.88 7.49 -14.47
N ILE A 157 -10.07 7.09 -14.86
CA ILE A 157 -11.29 7.23 -14.05
C ILE A 157 -11.77 5.83 -13.67
N LEU A 158 -12.11 5.65 -12.42
CA LEU A 158 -12.71 4.40 -11.90
C LEU A 158 -14.15 4.30 -12.41
N GLU A 159 -14.53 3.12 -12.89
CA GLU A 159 -15.89 2.85 -13.32
C GLU A 159 -16.86 2.91 -12.14
N ASN A 160 -18.10 3.31 -12.39
CA ASN A 160 -19.17 3.45 -11.41
C ASN A 160 -18.89 4.43 -10.26
N SER A 161 -17.93 5.31 -10.42
CA SER A 161 -17.58 6.37 -9.47
C SER A 161 -18.32 7.68 -9.77
N ASN A 162 -18.27 8.64 -8.84
CA ASN A 162 -18.80 9.98 -9.07
C ASN A 162 -18.17 10.65 -10.31
N ALA A 163 -16.88 10.46 -10.51
CA ALA A 163 -16.17 11.03 -11.67
C ALA A 163 -16.56 10.38 -13.01
N SER A 164 -17.06 9.14 -13.01
CA SER A 164 -17.44 8.44 -14.23
C SER A 164 -18.58 9.12 -15.00
N ASP A 165 -19.41 9.90 -14.28
CA ASP A 165 -20.53 10.67 -14.84
C ASP A 165 -20.14 12.13 -15.17
N LYS A 166 -18.89 12.52 -14.96
CA LYS A 166 -18.40 13.89 -15.17
C LYS A 166 -17.65 14.02 -16.50
N LYS A 167 -17.46 15.25 -16.93
CA LYS A 167 -16.65 15.55 -18.12
C LYS A 167 -15.18 15.70 -17.76
N ILE A 168 -14.62 14.63 -17.22
CA ILE A 168 -13.20 14.50 -16.91
C ILE A 168 -12.65 13.23 -17.52
N ASN A 169 -11.47 13.31 -18.13
CA ASN A 169 -10.90 12.21 -18.90
C ASN A 169 -9.42 12.04 -18.60
N ARG A 170 -8.91 10.87 -18.92
CA ARG A 170 -7.47 10.60 -18.91
C ARG A 170 -6.73 11.66 -19.74
N GLY A 171 -5.68 12.24 -19.14
CA GLY A 171 -4.84 13.25 -19.75
C GLY A 171 -5.28 14.68 -19.48
N ASP A 172 -6.43 14.89 -18.83
CA ASP A 172 -6.83 16.20 -18.36
C ASP A 172 -5.91 16.66 -17.22
N PHE A 173 -5.75 17.98 -17.10
CA PHE A 173 -4.96 18.61 -16.06
C PHE A 173 -5.83 19.44 -15.15
N PHE A 174 -5.40 19.58 -13.90
CA PHE A 174 -5.97 20.51 -12.94
C PHE A 174 -4.86 21.16 -12.11
N ASN A 175 -5.03 22.40 -11.73
CA ASN A 175 -4.04 23.18 -10.97
C ASN A 175 -4.62 23.85 -9.71
N GLY A 176 -5.88 23.57 -9.37
CA GLY A 176 -6.52 24.13 -8.21
C GLY A 176 -7.65 23.28 -7.66
N VAL A 177 -8.04 23.57 -6.42
CA VAL A 177 -9.17 22.97 -5.71
C VAL A 177 -9.96 24.09 -5.02
N ASN A 178 -11.28 24.11 -5.22
CA ASN A 178 -12.19 25.10 -4.63
C ASN A 178 -11.74 26.57 -4.88
N GLY A 179 -11.19 26.84 -6.08
CA GLY A 179 -10.68 28.16 -6.45
C GLY A 179 -9.31 28.52 -5.85
N VAL A 180 -8.65 27.59 -5.16
CA VAL A 180 -7.31 27.78 -4.59
C VAL A 180 -6.28 27.02 -5.42
N ASP A 181 -5.25 27.73 -5.91
CA ASP A 181 -4.17 27.11 -6.67
C ASP A 181 -3.38 26.10 -5.83
N LEU A 182 -3.03 24.97 -6.45
CA LEU A 182 -2.25 23.91 -5.81
C LEU A 182 -0.78 24.30 -5.71
N THR A 183 -0.23 24.10 -4.52
CA THR A 183 1.18 24.33 -4.21
C THR A 183 1.74 23.19 -3.38
N ILE A 184 3.08 23.11 -3.27
CA ILE A 184 3.75 22.12 -2.43
C ILE A 184 3.33 22.20 -0.95
N SER A 185 2.85 23.35 -0.48
CA SER A 185 2.43 23.54 0.92
C SER A 185 0.97 23.21 1.21
N ASN A 186 0.10 23.14 0.20
CA ASN A 186 -1.35 22.99 0.43
C ASN A 186 -1.99 21.79 -0.27
N TYR A 187 -1.32 21.15 -1.25
CA TYR A 187 -1.92 20.09 -2.07
C TYR A 187 -2.43 18.90 -1.24
N ARG A 188 -1.71 18.56 -0.15
CA ARG A 188 -2.12 17.43 0.72
C ARG A 188 -3.47 17.72 1.35
N ASN A 189 -3.62 18.89 1.95
CA ASN A 189 -4.85 19.28 2.63
C ASN A 189 -6.03 19.41 1.66
N LEU A 190 -5.78 19.97 0.47
CA LEU A 190 -6.83 20.24 -0.53
C LEU A 190 -7.32 18.97 -1.23
N LEU A 191 -6.43 18.00 -1.52
CA LEU A 191 -6.77 16.80 -2.29
C LEU A 191 -7.04 15.58 -1.42
N PHE A 192 -6.31 15.45 -0.30
CA PHE A 192 -6.35 14.28 0.57
C PHE A 192 -6.89 14.58 1.97
N GLY A 193 -7.42 15.77 2.20
CA GLY A 193 -8.11 16.12 3.45
C GLY A 193 -9.48 15.44 3.56
N ASN A 194 -10.12 15.66 4.71
CA ASN A 194 -11.38 15.00 5.10
C ASN A 194 -12.62 15.50 4.35
N GLU A 195 -12.47 16.52 3.49
CA GLU A 195 -13.59 17.02 2.69
C GLU A 195 -14.05 15.98 1.67
N LEU A 196 -15.30 15.57 1.78
CA LEU A 196 -15.88 14.59 0.86
C LEU A 196 -16.21 15.21 -0.50
N THR A 197 -16.59 16.48 -0.55
CA THR A 197 -16.94 17.19 -1.78
C THR A 197 -16.02 18.37 -2.01
N TYR A 198 -15.42 18.43 -3.19
CA TYR A 198 -14.59 19.55 -3.62
C TYR A 198 -14.65 19.74 -5.14
N THR A 199 -14.24 20.91 -5.60
CA THR A 199 -14.22 21.26 -7.02
C THR A 199 -12.79 21.29 -7.55
N LEU A 200 -12.48 20.48 -8.57
CA LEU A 200 -11.24 20.61 -9.33
C LEU A 200 -11.30 21.80 -10.26
N ASN A 201 -10.34 22.69 -10.19
CA ASN A 201 -10.13 23.76 -11.17
C ASN A 201 -9.24 23.21 -12.28
N MET A 202 -9.83 23.00 -13.46
CA MET A 202 -9.16 22.36 -14.59
C MET A 202 -8.17 23.31 -15.25
N ALA A 203 -7.06 22.72 -15.72
CA ALA A 203 -5.99 23.44 -16.38
C ALA A 203 -5.78 22.95 -17.82
N ARG A 204 -5.08 23.75 -18.59
CA ARG A 204 -4.59 23.41 -19.93
C ARG A 204 -3.14 23.86 -20.10
N ILE A 205 -2.47 23.29 -21.07
CA ILE A 205 -1.14 23.75 -21.46
C ILE A 205 -1.31 24.96 -22.38
N GLY A 206 -0.83 26.13 -21.96
CA GLY A 206 -0.78 27.37 -22.71
C GLY A 206 0.64 27.68 -23.21
N GLU A 207 0.84 28.87 -23.76
CA GLU A 207 2.13 29.31 -24.31
C GLU A 207 3.23 29.41 -23.24
N ASN A 208 2.88 29.75 -22.00
CA ASN A 208 3.81 29.96 -20.90
C ASN A 208 3.75 28.87 -19.81
N GLY A 209 3.20 27.71 -20.11
CA GLY A 209 3.01 26.62 -19.16
C GLY A 209 1.54 26.34 -18.85
N PHE A 210 1.26 25.81 -17.66
CA PHE A 210 -0.11 25.50 -17.28
C PHE A 210 -0.88 26.76 -16.92
N GLU A 211 -2.10 26.88 -17.46
CA GLU A 211 -3.04 27.95 -17.17
C GLU A 211 -4.44 27.41 -16.90
N SER A 212 -5.27 28.17 -16.20
CA SER A 212 -6.66 27.79 -15.95
C SER A 212 -7.41 27.60 -17.28
N SER A 213 -8.16 26.53 -17.39
CA SER A 213 -9.07 26.33 -18.54
C SER A 213 -10.41 27.03 -18.37
N GLY A 214 -10.70 27.55 -17.17
CA GLY A 214 -12.02 28.08 -16.81
C GLY A 214 -13.09 27.03 -16.57
N VAL A 215 -12.73 25.75 -16.61
CA VAL A 215 -13.63 24.63 -16.35
C VAL A 215 -13.48 24.21 -14.90
N GLU A 216 -14.60 23.97 -14.24
CA GLU A 216 -14.68 23.50 -12.85
C GLU A 216 -15.47 22.19 -12.83
N ILE A 217 -14.98 21.19 -12.07
CA ILE A 217 -15.61 19.88 -11.93
C ILE A 217 -15.78 19.56 -10.46
N GLU A 218 -17.02 19.59 -10.00
CA GLU A 218 -17.37 19.16 -8.64
C GLU A 218 -17.34 17.63 -8.55
N LEU A 219 -16.63 17.13 -7.54
CA LEU A 219 -16.43 15.72 -7.25
C LEU A 219 -16.80 15.43 -5.80
N THR A 220 -17.46 14.30 -5.58
CA THR A 220 -17.81 13.81 -4.25
C THR A 220 -17.20 12.43 -4.05
N LYS A 221 -16.47 12.25 -2.95
CA LYS A 221 -15.95 10.94 -2.54
C LYS A 221 -17.08 10.10 -1.96
N GLU A 222 -17.12 8.83 -2.33
CA GLU A 222 -17.84 7.79 -1.63
C GLU A 222 -16.89 7.18 -0.60
N GLU A 223 -17.31 7.10 0.67
CA GLU A 223 -16.40 6.77 1.78
C GLU A 223 -15.91 5.32 1.74
N GLU A 224 -16.73 4.40 1.28
CA GLU A 224 -16.42 2.97 1.14
C GLU A 224 -16.48 2.54 -0.33
N PHE A 225 -15.80 3.25 -1.21
CA PHE A 225 -15.77 2.91 -2.63
C PHE A 225 -14.92 1.66 -2.85
N GLU A 226 -15.55 0.57 -3.33
CA GLU A 226 -14.85 -0.65 -3.71
C GLU A 226 -14.27 -0.53 -5.12
N THR A 227 -12.93 -0.59 -5.23
CA THR A 227 -12.24 -0.49 -6.51
C THR A 227 -12.16 -1.82 -7.22
N ASN A 228 -12.28 -1.79 -8.55
CA ASN A 228 -11.94 -2.93 -9.39
C ASN A 228 -10.49 -2.79 -9.88
N PRO A 229 -9.56 -3.66 -9.46
CA PRO A 229 -8.18 -3.59 -9.90
C PRO A 229 -7.98 -3.91 -11.38
N ILE A 230 -8.94 -4.59 -12.02
CA ILE A 230 -8.96 -4.87 -13.45
C ILE A 230 -9.57 -3.67 -14.18
N GLN A 231 -8.74 -2.69 -14.50
CA GLN A 231 -9.19 -1.46 -15.15
C GLN A 231 -9.60 -1.65 -16.61
N VAL A 232 -8.86 -2.50 -17.33
CA VAL A 232 -9.15 -2.84 -18.71
C VAL A 232 -8.79 -4.30 -18.98
N ASN A 233 -9.72 -5.03 -19.58
CA ASN A 233 -9.46 -6.33 -20.19
C ASN A 233 -10.08 -6.32 -21.60
N LYS A 234 -9.25 -6.45 -22.63
CA LYS A 234 -9.70 -6.40 -24.03
C LYS A 234 -8.86 -7.32 -24.89
N THR A 235 -9.46 -7.81 -25.96
CA THR A 235 -8.76 -8.54 -27.02
C THR A 235 -8.72 -7.70 -28.29
N PHE A 236 -7.58 -7.71 -28.96
CA PHE A 236 -7.35 -7.01 -30.21
C PHE A 236 -6.95 -8.00 -31.31
N ASP A 237 -7.59 -7.92 -32.46
CA ASP A 237 -7.13 -8.61 -33.68
C ASP A 237 -6.02 -7.81 -34.32
N THR A 238 -4.87 -8.45 -34.52
CA THR A 238 -3.68 -7.86 -35.13
C THR A 238 -3.18 -8.72 -36.29
N SER A 239 -2.29 -8.20 -37.11
CA SER A 239 -1.65 -8.97 -38.16
C SER A 239 -0.80 -10.14 -37.66
N ALA A 240 -0.38 -10.11 -36.41
CA ALA A 240 0.42 -11.16 -35.74
C ALA A 240 -0.44 -12.17 -34.97
N GLY A 241 -1.76 -11.99 -34.93
CA GLY A 241 -2.68 -12.81 -34.14
C GLY A 241 -3.52 -12.01 -33.16
N LYS A 242 -4.22 -12.69 -32.27
CA LYS A 242 -5.02 -12.06 -31.21
C LYS A 242 -4.16 -11.71 -30.02
N VAL A 243 -4.27 -10.48 -29.55
CA VAL A 243 -3.55 -9.93 -28.40
C VAL A 243 -4.53 -9.64 -27.28
N GLY A 244 -4.36 -10.27 -26.13
CA GLY A 244 -5.04 -9.87 -24.89
C GLY A 244 -4.34 -8.65 -24.28
N TYR A 245 -5.11 -7.71 -23.79
CA TYR A 245 -4.62 -6.55 -23.05
C TYR A 245 -5.29 -6.52 -21.68
N LEU A 246 -4.47 -6.60 -20.63
CA LEU A 246 -4.91 -6.51 -19.24
C LEU A 246 -4.20 -5.33 -18.56
N MET A 247 -4.98 -4.33 -18.15
CA MET A 247 -4.51 -3.26 -17.28
C MET A 247 -4.94 -3.57 -15.84
N TYR A 248 -3.95 -3.82 -14.96
CA TYR A 248 -4.16 -4.26 -13.59
C TYR A 248 -3.46 -3.31 -12.62
N ASN A 249 -4.24 -2.53 -11.86
CA ASN A 249 -3.74 -1.35 -11.16
C ASN A 249 -3.37 -1.58 -9.69
N GLN A 250 -3.80 -2.70 -9.10
CA GLN A 250 -3.48 -3.03 -7.71
C GLN A 250 -3.59 -4.54 -7.48
N PHE A 251 -2.72 -5.11 -6.65
CA PHE A 251 -2.83 -6.50 -6.21
C PHE A 251 -3.72 -6.59 -4.96
N VAL A 252 -5.04 -6.42 -5.17
CA VAL A 252 -6.06 -6.50 -4.12
C VAL A 252 -6.26 -7.96 -3.69
N ILE A 253 -6.33 -8.18 -2.37
CA ILE A 253 -6.54 -9.52 -1.80
C ILE A 253 -7.86 -10.12 -2.32
N ASP A 254 -7.86 -11.45 -2.54
CA ASP A 254 -9.03 -12.25 -2.92
C ASP A 254 -9.70 -11.93 -4.26
N LYS A 255 -9.01 -11.17 -5.15
CA LYS A 255 -9.48 -10.91 -6.53
C LYS A 255 -9.00 -11.96 -7.56
N ASN A 256 -8.60 -13.13 -7.10
CA ASN A 256 -8.13 -14.23 -7.96
C ASN A 256 -9.24 -14.82 -8.86
N LYS A 257 -10.50 -14.79 -8.44
CA LYS A 257 -11.62 -15.28 -9.25
C LYS A 257 -11.83 -14.42 -10.48
N GLU A 258 -11.80 -13.11 -10.31
CA GLU A 258 -11.93 -12.13 -11.40
C GLU A 258 -10.77 -12.25 -12.38
N LEU A 259 -9.54 -12.41 -11.90
CA LEU A 259 -8.38 -12.67 -12.76
C LEU A 259 -8.52 -13.99 -13.53
N ASN A 260 -8.91 -15.07 -12.87
CA ASN A 260 -9.16 -16.38 -13.51
C ASN A 260 -10.22 -16.25 -14.61
N GLN A 261 -11.28 -15.46 -14.40
CA GLN A 261 -12.30 -15.22 -15.40
C GLN A 261 -11.70 -14.52 -16.63
N VAL A 262 -10.90 -13.46 -16.43
CA VAL A 262 -10.24 -12.73 -17.53
C VAL A 262 -9.33 -13.67 -18.35
N PHE A 263 -8.49 -14.46 -17.68
CA PHE A 263 -7.62 -15.41 -18.40
C PHE A 263 -8.41 -16.55 -19.07
N GLY A 264 -9.54 -16.96 -18.47
CA GLY A 264 -10.49 -17.89 -19.08
C GLY A 264 -11.08 -17.34 -20.38
N ASP A 265 -11.49 -16.07 -20.37
CA ASP A 265 -12.03 -15.38 -21.54
C ASP A 265 -10.96 -15.19 -22.61
N PHE A 266 -9.76 -14.76 -22.27
CA PHE A 266 -8.62 -14.67 -23.18
C PHE A 266 -8.30 -16.02 -23.85
N LYS A 267 -8.33 -17.11 -23.08
CA LYS A 267 -8.14 -18.46 -23.59
C LYS A 267 -9.25 -18.86 -24.56
N ASN A 268 -10.51 -18.57 -24.23
CA ASN A 268 -11.67 -18.88 -25.09
C ASN A 268 -11.64 -18.09 -26.40
N GLU A 269 -11.17 -16.83 -26.35
CA GLU A 269 -10.99 -15.99 -27.52
C GLU A 269 -9.77 -16.37 -28.36
N GLY A 270 -8.88 -17.21 -27.80
CA GLY A 270 -7.70 -17.73 -28.49
C GLY A 270 -6.61 -16.70 -28.68
N ILE A 271 -6.32 -15.91 -27.65
CA ILE A 271 -5.15 -15.00 -27.67
C ILE A 271 -3.86 -15.79 -27.84
N THR A 272 -2.91 -15.21 -28.56
CA THR A 272 -1.55 -15.76 -28.74
C THR A 272 -0.49 -14.94 -28.02
N GLU A 273 -0.81 -13.70 -27.70
CA GLU A 273 0.06 -12.74 -27.04
C GLU A 273 -0.71 -12.01 -25.94
N LEU A 274 0.02 -11.58 -24.90
CA LEU A 274 -0.54 -10.79 -23.79
C LEU A 274 0.26 -9.50 -23.60
N VAL A 275 -0.44 -8.39 -23.50
CA VAL A 275 0.09 -7.13 -22.97
C VAL A 275 -0.45 -6.96 -21.56
N LEU A 276 0.43 -7.09 -20.57
CA LEU A 276 0.16 -6.79 -19.17
C LEU A 276 0.60 -5.36 -18.87
N ASP A 277 -0.35 -4.48 -18.55
CA ASP A 277 -0.10 -3.09 -18.22
C ASP A 277 -0.16 -2.87 -16.70
N LEU A 278 1.01 -2.72 -16.09
CA LEU A 278 1.20 -2.44 -14.65
C LEU A 278 1.70 -1.01 -14.39
N ARG A 279 1.64 -0.11 -15.38
CA ARG A 279 2.20 1.26 -15.25
C ARG A 279 1.63 2.06 -14.09
N TYR A 280 0.40 1.78 -13.70
CA TYR A 280 -0.27 2.42 -12.56
C TYR A 280 -0.46 1.48 -11.37
N ASN A 281 0.12 0.29 -11.42
CA ASN A 281 0.03 -0.65 -10.30
C ASN A 281 0.91 -0.18 -9.14
N GLY A 282 0.28 0.07 -8.01
CA GLY A 282 0.94 0.53 -6.78
C GLY A 282 1.47 -0.61 -5.89
N GLY A 283 1.33 -1.87 -6.32
CA GLY A 283 1.68 -3.04 -5.49
C GLY A 283 0.45 -3.67 -4.83
N GLY A 284 0.64 -4.30 -3.66
CA GLY A 284 -0.39 -4.97 -2.87
C GLY A 284 0.04 -6.38 -2.46
N SER A 285 -0.87 -7.34 -2.54
CA SER A 285 -0.65 -8.71 -2.11
C SER A 285 0.38 -9.44 -2.98
N ILE A 286 1.45 -9.95 -2.36
CA ILE A 286 2.45 -10.81 -3.02
C ILE A 286 1.79 -12.08 -3.57
N ARG A 287 0.87 -12.67 -2.82
CA ARG A 287 0.09 -13.84 -3.26
C ARG A 287 -0.61 -13.57 -4.58
N MET A 288 -1.31 -12.43 -4.70
CA MET A 288 -1.99 -12.08 -5.94
C MET A 288 -1.01 -11.84 -7.10
N CYS A 289 0.18 -11.32 -6.81
CA CYS A 289 1.25 -11.19 -7.80
C CYS A 289 1.74 -12.55 -8.31
N ILE A 290 1.97 -13.51 -7.41
CA ILE A 290 2.35 -14.89 -7.74
C ILE A 290 1.25 -15.58 -8.56
N GLU A 291 -0.01 -15.45 -8.15
CA GLU A 291 -1.16 -16.02 -8.89
C GLU A 291 -1.26 -15.46 -10.31
N LEU A 292 -1.13 -14.13 -10.48
CA LEU A 292 -1.11 -13.53 -11.81
C LEU A 292 0.07 -14.03 -12.66
N ALA A 293 1.27 -14.08 -12.10
CA ALA A 293 2.45 -14.61 -12.79
C ALA A 293 2.25 -16.07 -13.21
N SER A 294 1.66 -16.88 -12.34
CA SER A 294 1.37 -18.30 -12.62
C SER A 294 0.34 -18.50 -13.74
N MET A 295 -0.63 -17.59 -13.88
CA MET A 295 -1.58 -17.61 -15.01
C MET A 295 -0.89 -17.32 -16.35
N ILE A 296 0.21 -16.55 -16.32
CA ILE A 296 0.94 -16.17 -17.54
C ILE A 296 2.04 -17.17 -17.88
N THR A 297 2.74 -17.72 -16.88
CA THR A 297 4.01 -18.43 -17.05
C THR A 297 3.94 -19.88 -16.55
N GLY A 298 2.94 -20.66 -16.98
CA GLY A 298 2.73 -22.03 -16.54
C GLY A 298 3.92 -23.00 -16.77
N GLN A 299 4.91 -22.64 -17.60
CA GLN A 299 6.12 -23.44 -17.83
C GLN A 299 7.10 -23.42 -16.66
N TYR A 300 6.94 -22.54 -15.68
CA TYR A 300 7.80 -22.42 -14.51
C TYR A 300 7.18 -22.98 -13.22
N VAL A 301 6.24 -23.90 -13.37
CA VAL A 301 5.61 -24.56 -12.21
C VAL A 301 6.67 -25.27 -11.36
N GLY A 302 6.74 -24.90 -10.08
CA GLY A 302 7.70 -25.47 -9.13
C GLY A 302 9.06 -24.76 -9.07
N GLU A 303 9.26 -23.73 -9.89
CA GLU A 303 10.45 -22.86 -9.81
C GLU A 303 10.22 -21.73 -8.81
N VAL A 304 11.32 -21.24 -8.23
CA VAL A 304 11.27 -20.09 -7.29
C VAL A 304 10.84 -18.82 -8.03
N PHE A 305 9.76 -18.21 -7.58
CA PHE A 305 9.29 -16.93 -8.12
C PHE A 305 9.98 -15.73 -7.46
N SER A 306 10.09 -15.76 -6.13
CA SER A 306 10.71 -14.73 -5.34
C SER A 306 11.23 -15.30 -4.03
N GLN A 307 12.20 -14.65 -3.43
CA GLN A 307 12.71 -14.99 -2.11
C GLN A 307 12.50 -13.81 -1.19
N GLU A 308 11.84 -14.06 -0.06
CA GLU A 308 11.68 -13.04 0.98
C GLU A 308 12.99 -12.88 1.77
N GLN A 309 13.32 -11.66 2.09
CA GLN A 309 14.47 -11.32 2.93
C GLN A 309 13.97 -10.65 4.21
N TRP A 310 14.43 -11.16 5.32
CA TRP A 310 14.10 -10.68 6.65
C TRP A 310 15.35 -10.14 7.34
N ASN A 311 15.19 -9.43 8.47
CA ASN A 311 16.33 -9.11 9.34
C ASN A 311 16.90 -10.39 9.96
N GLY A 312 18.08 -10.28 10.61
CA GLY A 312 18.77 -11.45 11.17
C GLY A 312 17.93 -12.22 12.19
N LYS A 313 17.18 -11.53 13.07
CA LYS A 313 16.31 -12.14 14.10
C LYS A 313 15.21 -12.99 13.48
N LEU A 314 14.47 -12.43 12.53
CA LEU A 314 13.39 -13.15 11.88
C LEU A 314 13.89 -14.26 10.98
N THR A 315 15.00 -14.06 10.30
CA THR A 315 15.61 -15.10 9.47
C THR A 315 15.94 -16.33 10.32
N GLU A 316 16.65 -16.14 11.43
CA GLU A 316 17.00 -17.23 12.35
C GLU A 316 15.75 -17.95 12.90
N TYR A 317 14.77 -17.18 13.36
CA TYR A 317 13.51 -17.74 13.88
C TYR A 317 12.71 -18.53 12.84
N LEU A 318 12.57 -18.00 11.61
CA LEU A 318 11.80 -18.63 10.54
C LEU A 318 12.51 -19.87 9.99
N GLU A 319 13.84 -19.83 9.86
CA GLU A 319 14.66 -20.99 9.45
C GLU A 319 14.58 -22.12 10.46
N ASP A 320 14.65 -21.83 11.77
CA ASP A 320 14.55 -22.85 12.84
C ASP A 320 13.15 -23.47 12.87
N ARG A 321 12.10 -22.65 12.70
CA ARG A 321 10.71 -23.13 12.82
C ARG A 321 10.14 -23.78 11.57
N TYR A 322 10.47 -23.30 10.40
CA TYR A 322 9.87 -23.72 9.13
C TYR A 322 10.86 -24.29 8.12
N GLY A 323 12.15 -24.17 8.36
CA GLY A 323 13.23 -24.54 7.44
C GLY A 323 13.51 -23.44 6.41
N VAL A 324 14.71 -23.46 5.86
CA VAL A 324 15.20 -22.45 4.88
C VAL A 324 14.34 -22.41 3.62
N GLU A 325 13.80 -23.57 3.18
CA GLU A 325 12.97 -23.67 1.97
C GLU A 325 11.62 -22.96 2.09
N SER A 326 11.17 -22.63 3.30
CA SER A 326 9.90 -21.92 3.53
C SER A 326 9.98 -20.43 3.24
N LEU A 327 11.18 -19.89 3.07
CA LEU A 327 11.42 -18.49 2.74
C LEU A 327 11.47 -18.22 1.21
N GLN A 328 11.19 -19.24 0.40
CA GLN A 328 11.25 -19.18 -1.06
C GLN A 328 9.88 -19.09 -1.71
#